data_319c4f063b8c63d47e0a44df74714ada
#
_entry.id   319c4f063b8c63d47e0a44df74714ada
#
_cell.length_a   1.000
_cell.length_b   1.000
_cell.length_c   1.000
_cell.angle_alpha   90.00
_cell.angle_beta   90.00
_cell.angle_gamma   90.00
#
_symmetry.space_group_name_H-M   'P 1'
#
loop_
_entity.id
_entity.type
_entity.pdbx_description
1 polymer ?
#
loop_
_entity_poly.entity_id
_entity_poly.type
_entity_poly.pdbx_seq_one_letter_code
_entity_poly.pdbx_strand_id
1 'polypeptide(L)'
;KLEEASLQFAGKIDSRVGEIEDACLELMKTVTSFESALAIEYMIPPVSKLAGSAGTLGFGKISEVAARLEETLIGLRDNKQSLNEDERQRIRSLTRRLRDLITAPRDEDHLDQAQAAVSDASTKATETHPLIYLISMANEPDKDLMAQLSHFGYETAALVDWGEAVDTIQSRPPAAVILDVSQPENAIEFDLFKEIRQVCDTPPAGLVMSDHDSMPIRLEAVRTGIQGFFRKPVDTTRMVEMLDQLTTPDEIEPYRILIVEDDPDLADFNALLLEHAGAVTQLVHDPLQIMEPLTNFRPDLMLMDINLKGCSGIELASVVRQNDDFMQIPIVFLSAEKRFSQRLLALNSGGTDILTKPVQPDVLVSSVMARARRARSLASLISRDSMTGLANHSKIKEQLEAEVNRAERDGLPLTFAMVDIDHFKKVNDTYGHWTGDVVIKTISQVLRQRLRKTDIVGRYGGEEFAVILPNTDLSAAERVLDQIREGFASIRHFSDENEFFVTFSCGIAGCPPISDPAELTKA
;
A
#
# COMPACT_ATOMS: atom_id res chain seq x y z
N LYS A 1 -0.25 5.85 -23.38
CA LYS A 1 0.07 4.44 -23.07
C LYS A 1 -1.16 3.52 -23.15
N LEU A 2 -2.30 3.87 -22.52
CA LEU A 2 -3.54 3.08 -22.64
C LEU A 2 -4.05 3.03 -24.09
N GLU A 3 -4.00 4.16 -24.80
CA GLU A 3 -4.28 4.21 -26.24
C GLU A 3 -3.29 3.41 -27.07
N GLU A 4 -2.01 3.42 -26.69
CA GLU A 4 -0.98 2.62 -27.34
C GLU A 4 -1.23 1.11 -27.16
N ALA A 5 -1.63 0.66 -25.97
CA ALA A 5 -1.99 -0.74 -25.71
C ALA A 5 -3.22 -1.16 -26.52
N SER A 6 -4.25 -0.34 -26.59
CA SER A 6 -5.42 -0.58 -27.45
C SER A 6 -5.06 -0.60 -28.94
N LEU A 7 -4.16 0.28 -29.39
CA LEU A 7 -3.66 0.30 -30.76
C LEU A 7 -2.79 -0.91 -31.11
N GLN A 8 -1.94 -1.37 -30.19
CA GLN A 8 -1.14 -2.59 -30.36
C GLN A 8 -2.02 -3.84 -30.46
N PHE A 9 -3.03 -3.92 -29.60
CA PHE A 9 -4.00 -5.00 -29.67
C PHE A 9 -4.79 -4.97 -30.98
N ALA A 10 -5.22 -3.80 -31.45
CA ALA A 10 -5.88 -3.63 -32.75
C ALA A 10 -5.06 -4.19 -33.90
N GLY A 11 -3.73 -4.05 -33.87
CA GLY A 11 -2.81 -4.62 -34.87
C GLY A 11 -2.74 -6.16 -34.82
N LYS A 12 -3.06 -6.76 -33.67
CA LYS A 12 -3.01 -8.22 -33.47
C LYS A 12 -4.37 -8.92 -33.61
N ILE A 13 -5.50 -8.18 -33.59
CA ILE A 13 -6.85 -8.76 -33.71
C ILE A 13 -7.00 -9.56 -35.00
N ASP A 14 -6.46 -9.10 -36.11
CA ASP A 14 -6.53 -9.76 -37.40
C ASP A 14 -5.89 -11.17 -37.35
N SER A 15 -4.71 -11.28 -36.73
CA SER A 15 -4.03 -12.58 -36.52
C SER A 15 -4.84 -13.50 -35.61
N ARG A 16 -5.39 -12.97 -34.49
CA ARG A 16 -6.19 -13.77 -33.54
C ARG A 16 -7.50 -14.28 -34.15
N VAL A 17 -8.15 -13.47 -34.98
CA VAL A 17 -9.34 -13.92 -35.71
C VAL A 17 -8.96 -14.92 -36.82
N GLY A 18 -7.79 -14.77 -37.44
CA GLY A 18 -7.22 -15.76 -38.36
C GLY A 18 -7.07 -17.15 -37.73
N GLU A 19 -6.52 -17.22 -36.51
CA GLU A 19 -6.42 -18.50 -35.75
C GLU A 19 -7.80 -19.15 -35.51
N ILE A 20 -8.82 -18.35 -35.20
CA ILE A 20 -10.19 -18.80 -34.99
C ILE A 20 -10.79 -19.31 -36.32
N GLU A 21 -10.52 -18.65 -37.46
CA GLU A 21 -10.96 -19.06 -38.77
C GLU A 21 -10.32 -20.40 -39.18
N ASP A 22 -9.03 -20.57 -38.94
CA ASP A 22 -8.32 -21.82 -39.23
C ASP A 22 -8.88 -22.96 -38.37
N ALA A 23 -9.10 -22.75 -37.10
CA ALA A 23 -9.73 -23.74 -36.21
C ALA A 23 -11.17 -24.07 -36.65
N CYS A 24 -11.92 -23.06 -37.11
CA CYS A 24 -13.26 -23.26 -37.68
C CYS A 24 -13.22 -24.11 -38.96
N LEU A 25 -12.25 -23.87 -39.85
CA LEU A 25 -12.06 -24.65 -41.06
C LEU A 25 -11.75 -26.13 -40.76
N GLU A 26 -10.92 -26.40 -39.77
CA GLU A 26 -10.63 -27.76 -39.31
C GLU A 26 -11.89 -28.42 -38.72
N LEU A 27 -12.65 -27.71 -37.89
CA LEU A 27 -13.91 -28.20 -37.34
C LEU A 27 -14.92 -28.57 -38.45
N MET A 28 -14.95 -27.82 -39.55
CA MET A 28 -15.85 -28.12 -40.69
C MET A 28 -15.49 -29.39 -41.47
N LYS A 29 -14.25 -29.85 -41.37
CA LYS A 29 -13.78 -31.09 -42.02
C LYS A 29 -14.11 -32.37 -41.23
N THR A 30 -14.47 -32.24 -39.96
CA THR A 30 -14.73 -33.37 -39.06
C THR A 30 -15.99 -34.15 -39.50
N VAL A 31 -15.92 -35.50 -39.47
CA VAL A 31 -17.02 -36.39 -39.85
C VAL A 31 -17.56 -37.15 -38.64
N THR A 32 -16.71 -37.47 -37.69
CA THR A 32 -17.09 -38.24 -36.50
C THR A 32 -17.36 -37.35 -35.31
N SER A 33 -18.14 -37.83 -34.33
CA SER A 33 -18.41 -37.12 -33.07
C SER A 33 -17.13 -36.90 -32.25
N PHE A 34 -16.18 -37.81 -32.32
CA PHE A 34 -14.89 -37.70 -31.62
C PHE A 34 -14.01 -36.62 -32.26
N GLU A 35 -13.87 -36.56 -33.57
CA GLU A 35 -13.14 -35.51 -34.28
C GLU A 35 -13.77 -34.15 -34.05
N SER A 36 -15.09 -34.04 -34.07
CA SER A 36 -15.81 -32.79 -33.78
C SER A 36 -15.57 -32.32 -32.36
N ALA A 37 -15.61 -33.22 -31.37
CA ALA A 37 -15.33 -32.86 -29.96
C ALA A 37 -13.89 -32.35 -29.78
N LEU A 38 -12.90 -32.99 -30.40
CA LEU A 38 -11.50 -32.57 -30.34
C LEU A 38 -11.29 -31.20 -31.01
N ALA A 39 -11.90 -30.98 -32.19
CA ALA A 39 -11.80 -29.72 -32.90
C ALA A 39 -12.50 -28.55 -32.13
N ILE A 40 -13.64 -28.82 -31.48
CA ILE A 40 -14.31 -27.84 -30.60
C ILE A 40 -13.41 -27.50 -29.42
N GLU A 41 -12.79 -28.49 -28.77
CA GLU A 41 -11.90 -28.28 -27.63
C GLU A 41 -10.67 -27.44 -27.99
N TYR A 42 -10.17 -27.62 -29.25
CA TYR A 42 -9.09 -26.79 -29.79
C TYR A 42 -9.52 -25.36 -30.14
N MET A 43 -10.78 -25.14 -30.55
CA MET A 43 -11.31 -23.83 -30.93
C MET A 43 -11.71 -22.94 -29.73
N ILE A 44 -12.10 -23.53 -28.60
CA ILE A 44 -12.57 -22.79 -27.42
C ILE A 44 -11.50 -21.80 -26.88
N PRO A 45 -10.22 -22.19 -26.63
CA PRO A 45 -9.24 -21.28 -26.03
C PRO A 45 -9.00 -19.98 -26.82
N PRO A 46 -8.74 -19.96 -28.14
CA PRO A 46 -8.54 -18.70 -28.86
C PRO A 46 -9.81 -17.83 -28.90
N VAL A 47 -11.00 -18.43 -28.92
CA VAL A 47 -12.28 -17.70 -28.89
C VAL A 47 -12.49 -17.06 -27.52
N SER A 48 -12.25 -17.78 -26.43
CA SER A 48 -12.36 -17.30 -25.06
C SER A 48 -11.39 -16.14 -24.78
N LYS A 49 -10.13 -16.28 -25.25
CA LYS A 49 -9.13 -15.19 -25.14
C LYS A 49 -9.58 -13.94 -25.90
N LEU A 50 -10.07 -14.08 -27.12
CA LEU A 50 -10.56 -12.94 -27.89
C LEU A 50 -11.77 -12.29 -27.20
N ALA A 51 -12.72 -13.08 -26.69
CA ALA A 51 -13.89 -12.57 -25.97
C ALA A 51 -13.50 -11.74 -24.74
N GLY A 52 -12.54 -12.22 -23.94
CA GLY A 52 -12.06 -11.55 -22.74
C GLY A 52 -11.25 -10.28 -23.02
N SER A 53 -10.25 -10.38 -23.90
CA SER A 53 -9.32 -9.29 -24.18
C SER A 53 -9.96 -8.17 -25.00
N ALA A 54 -10.74 -8.49 -26.04
CA ALA A 54 -11.38 -7.49 -26.88
C ALA A 54 -12.33 -6.56 -26.11
N GLY A 55 -13.11 -7.11 -25.18
CA GLY A 55 -14.03 -6.33 -24.37
C GLY A 55 -13.33 -5.36 -23.42
N THR A 56 -12.26 -5.81 -22.79
CA THR A 56 -11.46 -5.01 -21.85
C THR A 56 -10.68 -3.90 -22.57
N LEU A 57 -10.25 -4.14 -23.81
CA LEU A 57 -9.44 -3.21 -24.61
C LEU A 57 -10.27 -2.27 -25.52
N GLY A 58 -11.59 -2.19 -25.31
CA GLY A 58 -12.49 -1.26 -26.00
C GLY A 58 -13.15 -1.79 -27.28
N PHE A 59 -12.98 -3.07 -27.62
CA PHE A 59 -13.57 -3.71 -28.80
C PHE A 59 -14.86 -4.49 -28.46
N GLY A 60 -15.83 -3.85 -27.81
CA GLY A 60 -17.02 -4.48 -27.25
C GLY A 60 -17.83 -5.32 -28.23
N LYS A 61 -17.99 -4.88 -29.50
CA LYS A 61 -18.72 -5.63 -30.55
C LYS A 61 -18.02 -6.94 -30.90
N ILE A 62 -16.68 -6.96 -30.94
CA ILE A 62 -15.88 -8.16 -31.22
C ILE A 62 -16.00 -9.12 -30.03
N SER A 63 -15.88 -8.61 -28.81
CA SER A 63 -16.05 -9.38 -27.57
C SER A 63 -17.43 -10.06 -27.50
N GLU A 64 -18.50 -9.35 -27.84
CA GLU A 64 -19.88 -9.90 -27.83
C GLU A 64 -20.05 -11.07 -28.81
N VAL A 65 -19.52 -10.93 -30.02
CA VAL A 65 -19.61 -12.01 -31.03
C VAL A 65 -18.73 -13.20 -30.66
N ALA A 66 -17.53 -12.95 -30.14
CA ALA A 66 -16.64 -14.00 -29.64
C ALA A 66 -17.25 -14.75 -28.45
N ALA A 67 -17.87 -14.06 -27.50
CA ALA A 67 -18.57 -14.67 -26.35
C ALA A 67 -19.76 -15.56 -26.82
N ARG A 68 -20.51 -15.13 -27.81
CA ARG A 68 -21.60 -15.96 -28.38
C ARG A 68 -21.07 -17.20 -29.10
N LEU A 69 -19.93 -17.08 -29.77
CA LEU A 69 -19.26 -18.23 -30.40
C LEU A 69 -18.78 -19.21 -29.33
N GLU A 70 -18.15 -18.72 -28.28
CA GLU A 70 -17.71 -19.50 -27.13
C GLU A 70 -18.86 -20.27 -26.47
N GLU A 71 -19.97 -19.62 -26.17
CA GLU A 71 -21.18 -20.23 -25.58
C GLU A 71 -21.72 -21.33 -26.49
N THR A 72 -21.71 -21.11 -27.81
CA THR A 72 -22.15 -22.12 -28.79
C THR A 72 -21.23 -23.34 -28.78
N LEU A 73 -19.90 -23.16 -28.77
CA LEU A 73 -18.92 -24.23 -28.75
C LEU A 73 -18.97 -25.03 -27.44
N ILE A 74 -19.10 -24.38 -26.29
CA ILE A 74 -19.23 -25.03 -24.98
C ILE A 74 -20.51 -25.87 -24.93
N GLY A 75 -21.65 -25.34 -25.40
CA GLY A 75 -22.91 -26.09 -25.47
C GLY A 75 -22.84 -27.34 -26.33
N LEU A 76 -22.07 -27.30 -27.43
CA LEU A 76 -21.86 -28.43 -28.33
C LEU A 76 -20.89 -29.48 -27.76
N ARG A 77 -19.84 -29.05 -27.07
CA ARG A 77 -18.91 -29.92 -26.35
C ARG A 77 -19.63 -30.79 -25.32
N ASP A 78 -20.53 -30.19 -24.57
CA ASP A 78 -21.26 -30.86 -23.49
C ASP A 78 -22.28 -31.90 -24.02
N ASN A 79 -22.78 -31.74 -25.27
CA ASN A 79 -23.76 -32.64 -25.89
C ASN A 79 -23.18 -33.91 -26.49
N LYS A 80 -21.87 -34.04 -26.69
CA LYS A 80 -21.15 -35.22 -27.20
C LYS A 80 -21.74 -35.87 -28.50
N GLN A 81 -22.48 -35.11 -29.30
CA GLN A 81 -23.06 -35.55 -30.57
C GLN A 81 -22.24 -35.02 -31.75
N SER A 82 -22.38 -35.69 -32.94
CA SER A 82 -21.82 -35.14 -34.17
C SER A 82 -22.55 -33.87 -34.58
N LEU A 83 -21.79 -32.86 -35.05
CA LEU A 83 -22.34 -31.56 -35.46
C LEU A 83 -23.31 -31.75 -36.65
N ASN A 84 -24.52 -31.23 -36.49
CA ASN A 84 -25.47 -31.12 -37.59
C ASN A 84 -25.16 -29.91 -38.49
N GLU A 85 -25.81 -29.82 -39.66
CA GLU A 85 -25.52 -28.75 -40.63
C GLU A 85 -25.92 -27.37 -40.12
N ASP A 86 -27.00 -27.26 -39.34
CA ASP A 86 -27.43 -25.97 -38.75
C ASP A 86 -26.42 -25.45 -37.71
N GLU A 87 -25.85 -26.34 -36.90
CA GLU A 87 -24.79 -26.00 -35.91
C GLU A 87 -23.51 -25.55 -36.63
N ARG A 88 -23.09 -26.25 -37.68
CA ARG A 88 -21.96 -25.88 -38.56
C ARG A 88 -22.17 -24.48 -39.17
N GLN A 89 -23.37 -24.22 -39.70
CA GLN A 89 -23.70 -22.97 -40.31
C GLN A 89 -23.71 -21.84 -39.28
N ARG A 90 -24.17 -22.10 -38.06
CA ARG A 90 -24.15 -21.13 -36.95
C ARG A 90 -22.73 -20.74 -36.56
N ILE A 91 -21.83 -21.72 -36.39
CA ILE A 91 -20.42 -21.47 -36.08
C ILE A 91 -19.77 -20.65 -37.21
N ARG A 92 -19.93 -21.03 -38.46
CA ARG A 92 -19.41 -20.29 -39.63
C ARG A 92 -19.91 -18.86 -39.66
N SER A 93 -21.20 -18.64 -39.39
CA SER A 93 -21.79 -17.30 -39.43
C SER A 93 -21.20 -16.38 -38.34
N LEU A 94 -20.97 -16.90 -37.14
CA LEU A 94 -20.35 -16.13 -36.02
C LEU A 94 -18.88 -15.85 -36.31
N THR A 95 -18.11 -16.83 -36.81
CA THR A 95 -16.70 -16.62 -37.19
C THR A 95 -16.57 -15.58 -38.31
N ARG A 96 -17.42 -15.66 -39.34
CA ARG A 96 -17.44 -14.66 -40.43
C ARG A 96 -17.78 -13.26 -39.90
N ARG A 97 -18.72 -13.16 -38.96
CA ARG A 97 -19.10 -11.89 -38.34
C ARG A 97 -17.96 -11.26 -37.54
N LEU A 98 -17.09 -12.05 -36.89
CA LEU A 98 -15.85 -11.56 -36.28
C LEU A 98 -14.95 -10.92 -37.32
N ARG A 99 -14.76 -11.52 -38.48
CA ARG A 99 -13.97 -10.98 -39.59
C ARG A 99 -14.55 -9.68 -40.13
N ASP A 100 -15.88 -9.62 -40.33
CA ASP A 100 -16.56 -8.44 -40.85
C ASP A 100 -16.42 -7.23 -39.91
N LEU A 101 -16.39 -7.46 -38.58
CA LEU A 101 -16.21 -6.41 -37.56
C LEU A 101 -14.80 -5.80 -37.53
N ILE A 102 -13.78 -6.52 -37.98
CA ILE A 102 -12.40 -6.00 -38.06
C ILE A 102 -12.24 -5.05 -39.25
N THR A 103 -12.98 -5.30 -40.33
CA THR A 103 -12.92 -4.50 -41.57
C THR A 103 -13.81 -3.27 -41.55
N ALA A 104 -14.66 -3.10 -40.53
CA ALA A 104 -15.54 -1.93 -40.36
C ALA A 104 -14.82 -0.72 -39.74
N PRO A 105 -15.18 0.54 -40.11
CA PRO A 105 -14.61 1.75 -39.48
C PRO A 105 -14.95 1.80 -37.97
N ARG A 106 -13.99 2.29 -37.17
CA ARG A 106 -14.07 2.37 -35.70
C ARG A 106 -15.14 3.37 -35.24
N ASP A 107 -15.93 2.97 -34.23
CA ASP A 107 -16.74 3.90 -33.42
C ASP A 107 -15.86 4.46 -32.27
N GLU A 108 -15.64 5.78 -32.24
CA GLU A 108 -14.72 6.48 -31.33
C GLU A 108 -15.27 6.79 -29.91
N ASP A 109 -16.44 6.29 -29.53
CA ASP A 109 -17.24 6.83 -28.43
C ASP A 109 -16.87 6.37 -26.98
N HIS A 110 -15.80 5.62 -26.74
CA HIS A 110 -15.53 5.09 -25.39
C HIS A 110 -14.20 5.49 -24.72
N LEU A 111 -13.40 6.37 -25.31
CA LEU A 111 -12.08 6.76 -24.77
C LEU A 111 -12.07 8.03 -23.92
N ASP A 112 -13.14 8.85 -23.97
CA ASP A 112 -13.16 10.17 -23.33
C ASP A 112 -13.41 10.19 -21.80
N GLN A 113 -13.74 9.06 -21.18
CA GLN A 113 -14.07 9.02 -19.73
C GLN A 113 -12.88 8.75 -18.80
N ALA A 114 -11.73 8.36 -19.32
CA ALA A 114 -10.56 8.01 -18.51
C ALA A 114 -9.59 9.18 -18.21
N GLN A 115 -9.82 10.38 -18.81
CA GLN A 115 -8.86 11.50 -18.71
C GLN A 115 -9.09 12.47 -17.54
N ALA A 116 -10.13 12.30 -16.72
CA ALA A 116 -10.54 13.33 -15.74
C ALA A 116 -9.95 13.19 -14.32
N ALA A 117 -9.09 12.24 -14.05
CA ALA A 117 -8.66 11.95 -12.68
C ALA A 117 -7.14 11.82 -12.49
N VAL A 118 -6.33 12.71 -13.07
CA VAL A 118 -4.90 12.74 -12.68
C VAL A 118 -4.37 14.15 -12.71
N SER A 119 -4.10 14.72 -11.55
CA SER A 119 -3.16 15.83 -11.42
C SER A 119 -2.08 15.45 -10.40
N ASP A 120 -0.88 15.48 -10.89
CA ASP A 120 0.46 15.55 -10.28
C ASP A 120 0.62 15.47 -8.76
N ALA A 121 1.39 14.48 -8.32
CA ALA A 121 2.23 14.61 -7.14
C ALA A 121 3.50 13.74 -7.30
N SER A 122 4.54 14.32 -7.89
CA SER A 122 5.89 13.77 -7.83
C SER A 122 6.79 14.83 -7.22
N THR A 123 7.07 14.72 -5.93
CA THR A 123 8.11 15.52 -5.28
C THR A 123 9.09 14.58 -4.58
N LYS A 124 10.35 14.69 -4.97
CA LYS A 124 11.48 13.98 -4.37
C LYS A 124 11.60 14.35 -2.90
N ALA A 125 11.51 13.36 -2.01
CA ALA A 125 11.81 13.52 -0.60
C ALA A 125 13.33 13.59 -0.39
N THR A 126 13.79 14.76 0.02
CA THR A 126 15.05 14.97 0.73
C THR A 126 14.81 14.66 2.21
N GLU A 127 15.74 14.00 2.89
CA GLU A 127 15.71 13.75 4.34
C GLU A 127 15.79 15.09 5.09
N THR A 128 14.65 15.73 5.33
CA THR A 128 14.54 16.94 6.16
C THR A 128 13.59 16.65 7.31
N HIS A 129 14.05 16.94 8.53
CA HIS A 129 13.18 16.92 9.71
C HIS A 129 11.97 17.83 9.47
N PRO A 130 10.73 17.40 9.81
CA PRO A 130 9.55 18.23 9.61
C PRO A 130 9.68 19.55 10.37
N LEU A 131 9.56 20.67 9.65
CA LEU A 131 9.62 22.01 10.24
C LEU A 131 8.28 22.37 10.88
N ILE A 132 8.31 22.84 12.12
CA ILE A 132 7.16 23.32 12.87
C ILE A 132 7.39 24.77 13.30
N TYR A 133 6.45 25.64 12.97
CA TYR A 133 6.45 26.98 13.54
C TYR A 133 5.55 27.06 14.77
N LEU A 134 6.10 27.62 15.85
CA LEU A 134 5.35 28.05 17.02
C LEU A 134 5.06 29.55 16.88
N ILE A 135 3.78 29.90 16.73
CA ILE A 135 3.33 31.30 16.57
C ILE A 135 2.75 31.78 17.90
N SER A 136 3.37 32.79 18.49
CA SER A 136 2.93 33.41 19.73
C SER A 136 2.98 34.93 19.58
N MET A 137 1.82 35.58 19.42
CA MET A 137 1.73 37.03 19.20
C MET A 137 1.67 37.85 20.50
N ALA A 138 1.24 37.23 21.59
CA ALA A 138 1.02 37.91 22.86
C ALA A 138 2.06 37.59 23.94
N ASN A 139 2.78 36.49 23.82
CA ASN A 139 3.70 35.97 24.83
C ASN A 139 5.07 35.62 24.22
N GLU A 140 6.10 35.49 25.09
CA GLU A 140 7.33 34.82 24.66
C GLU A 140 7.03 33.39 24.26
N PRO A 141 7.62 32.90 23.14
CA PRO A 141 7.44 31.53 22.68
C PRO A 141 7.87 30.52 23.76
N ASP A 142 7.12 29.42 23.88
CA ASP A 142 7.44 28.35 24.83
C ASP A 142 8.70 27.61 24.37
N LYS A 143 9.86 28.07 24.86
CA LYS A 143 11.17 27.50 24.54
C LYS A 143 11.32 26.06 25.03
N ASP A 144 10.64 25.71 26.11
CA ASP A 144 10.68 24.37 26.68
C ASP A 144 9.94 23.40 25.78
N LEU A 145 8.76 23.76 25.29
CA LEU A 145 8.01 22.96 24.30
C LEU A 145 8.82 22.80 23.02
N MET A 146 9.43 23.88 22.52
CA MET A 146 10.28 23.82 21.32
C MET A 146 11.45 22.85 21.49
N ALA A 147 12.15 22.93 22.64
CA ALA A 147 13.25 22.00 22.94
C ALA A 147 12.78 20.55 23.00
N GLN A 148 11.63 20.30 23.63
CA GLN A 148 11.06 18.96 23.68
C GLN A 148 10.68 18.44 22.28
N LEU A 149 10.00 19.21 21.44
CA LEU A 149 9.69 18.85 20.06
C LEU A 149 10.95 18.54 19.25
N SER A 150 12.07 19.28 19.52
CA SER A 150 13.35 18.99 18.88
C SER A 150 13.93 17.64 19.30
N HIS A 151 13.71 17.18 20.54
CA HIS A 151 14.11 15.84 20.98
C HIS A 151 13.34 14.75 20.23
N PHE A 152 12.10 15.00 19.83
CA PHE A 152 11.30 14.11 18.99
C PHE A 152 11.66 14.19 17.49
N GLY A 153 12.68 14.97 17.10
CA GLY A 153 13.17 15.03 15.72
C GLY A 153 12.50 16.09 14.84
N TYR A 154 11.70 16.99 15.42
CA TYR A 154 11.16 18.12 14.68
C TYR A 154 12.15 19.28 14.64
N GLU A 155 12.23 19.98 13.52
CA GLU A 155 12.87 21.28 13.46
C GLU A 155 11.84 22.33 13.93
N THR A 156 12.18 23.15 14.93
CA THR A 156 11.25 24.14 15.50
C THR A 156 11.76 25.55 15.32
N ALA A 157 10.88 26.49 14.97
CA ALA A 157 11.18 27.90 14.95
C ALA A 157 10.00 28.71 15.50
N ALA A 158 10.30 29.83 16.15
CA ALA A 158 9.28 30.72 16.71
C ALA A 158 9.02 31.91 15.80
N LEU A 159 7.75 32.31 15.67
CA LEU A 159 7.31 33.50 14.98
C LEU A 159 6.49 34.35 15.94
N VAL A 160 6.91 35.62 16.11
CA VAL A 160 6.31 36.55 17.06
C VAL A 160 5.76 37.82 16.40
N ASP A 161 5.99 37.99 15.11
CA ASP A 161 5.51 39.13 14.33
C ASP A 161 4.65 38.64 13.17
N TRP A 162 3.50 39.30 12.96
CA TRP A 162 2.56 38.92 11.87
C TRP A 162 3.16 39.14 10.49
N GLY A 163 3.78 40.31 10.26
CA GLY A 163 4.31 40.65 8.94
C GLY A 163 5.43 39.69 8.49
N GLU A 164 6.29 39.32 9.43
CA GLU A 164 7.37 38.37 9.17
C GLU A 164 6.88 36.91 9.05
N ALA A 165 5.77 36.57 9.74
CA ALA A 165 5.28 35.20 9.76
C ALA A 165 4.83 34.71 8.39
N VAL A 166 4.05 35.51 7.67
CA VAL A 166 3.54 35.13 6.33
C VAL A 166 4.67 34.99 5.33
N ASP A 167 5.59 35.98 5.28
CA ASP A 167 6.73 35.98 4.35
C ASP A 167 7.69 34.81 4.65
N THR A 168 7.94 34.55 5.95
CA THR A 168 8.81 33.44 6.37
C THR A 168 8.21 32.09 5.99
N ILE A 169 6.92 31.90 6.25
CA ILE A 169 6.22 30.64 5.93
C ILE A 169 6.12 30.42 4.41
N GLN A 170 5.93 31.50 3.64
CA GLN A 170 5.92 31.41 2.18
C GLN A 170 7.30 31.03 1.62
N SER A 171 8.38 31.56 2.20
CA SER A 171 9.76 31.24 1.77
C SER A 171 10.20 29.85 2.22
N ARG A 172 9.71 29.38 3.37
CA ARG A 172 10.05 28.08 3.96
C ARG A 172 8.81 27.45 4.57
N PRO A 173 7.98 26.75 3.75
CA PRO A 173 6.73 26.15 4.20
C PRO A 173 6.94 25.10 5.30
N PRO A 174 6.20 25.18 6.43
CA PRO A 174 6.28 24.18 7.50
C PRO A 174 5.36 22.98 7.22
N ALA A 175 5.66 21.86 7.88
CA ALA A 175 4.78 20.71 7.94
C ALA A 175 3.57 21.00 8.87
N ALA A 176 3.80 21.74 9.97
CA ALA A 176 2.74 22.15 10.89
C ALA A 176 3.01 23.52 11.52
N VAL A 177 1.92 24.14 11.99
CA VAL A 177 1.92 25.38 12.75
C VAL A 177 1.21 25.15 14.07
N ILE A 178 1.84 25.56 15.18
CA ILE A 178 1.26 25.56 16.52
C ILE A 178 0.97 27.02 16.91
N LEU A 179 -0.30 27.33 17.15
CA LEU A 179 -0.75 28.64 17.56
C LEU A 179 -0.84 28.71 19.10
N ASP A 180 -0.15 29.63 19.73
CA ASP A 180 -0.29 29.93 21.16
C ASP A 180 -1.33 31.04 21.37
N VAL A 181 -2.55 30.64 21.71
CA VAL A 181 -3.70 31.53 21.86
C VAL A 181 -3.90 31.85 23.35
N SER A 182 -3.49 33.06 23.78
CA SER A 182 -3.62 33.51 25.15
C SER A 182 -4.94 34.23 25.43
N GLN A 183 -5.52 34.91 24.43
CA GLN A 183 -6.75 35.70 24.58
C GLN A 183 -7.82 35.22 23.56
N PRO A 184 -8.79 34.45 24.01
CA PRO A 184 -9.77 33.82 23.14
C PRO A 184 -10.75 34.78 22.44
N GLU A 185 -10.99 35.97 23.04
CA GLU A 185 -12.02 36.90 22.56
C GLU A 185 -11.57 37.73 21.33
N ASN A 186 -10.26 37.78 21.07
CA ASN A 186 -9.65 38.46 19.91
C ASN A 186 -8.48 37.64 19.34
N ALA A 187 -8.70 36.35 19.08
CA ALA A 187 -7.63 35.49 18.65
C ALA A 187 -7.21 35.80 17.19
N ILE A 188 -6.37 36.82 17.07
CA ILE A 188 -5.73 37.27 15.84
C ILE A 188 -5.00 36.09 15.17
N GLU A 189 -4.49 35.14 15.96
CA GLU A 189 -3.78 33.95 15.52
C GLU A 189 -4.63 33.07 14.60
N PHE A 190 -5.94 33.02 14.77
CA PHE A 190 -6.83 32.27 13.88
C PHE A 190 -6.95 32.91 12.49
N ASP A 191 -6.99 34.25 12.44
CA ASP A 191 -7.04 34.96 11.15
C ASP A 191 -5.70 34.83 10.40
N LEU A 192 -4.58 34.90 11.13
CA LEU A 192 -3.25 34.62 10.57
C LEU A 192 -3.18 33.20 9.97
N PHE A 193 -3.70 32.20 10.66
CA PHE A 193 -3.68 30.84 10.15
C PHE A 193 -4.54 30.66 8.89
N LYS A 194 -5.67 31.37 8.79
CA LYS A 194 -6.47 31.42 7.55
C LYS A 194 -5.66 31.99 6.39
N GLU A 195 -4.91 33.06 6.63
CA GLU A 195 -4.05 33.69 5.61
C GLU A 195 -2.91 32.74 5.19
N ILE A 196 -2.21 32.12 6.15
CA ILE A 196 -1.15 31.14 5.90
C ILE A 196 -1.66 30.00 4.98
N ARG A 197 -2.86 29.48 5.26
CA ARG A 197 -3.45 28.40 4.45
C ARG A 197 -3.79 28.80 3.02
N GLN A 198 -4.01 30.10 2.77
CA GLN A 198 -4.29 30.61 1.42
C GLN A 198 -3.01 30.86 0.60
N VAL A 199 -1.91 31.13 1.29
CA VAL A 199 -0.63 31.49 0.66
C VAL A 199 0.23 30.27 0.35
N CYS A 200 0.05 29.16 1.10
CA CYS A 200 0.81 27.93 0.89
C CYS A 200 0.16 27.03 -0.15
N ASP A 201 0.94 26.55 -1.12
CA ASP A 201 0.49 25.55 -2.12
C ASP A 201 -0.01 24.27 -1.44
N THR A 202 0.68 23.84 -0.38
CA THR A 202 0.22 22.75 0.50
C THR A 202 -0.06 23.35 1.88
N PRO A 203 -1.32 23.45 2.31
CA PRO A 203 -1.67 24.03 3.60
C PRO A 203 -1.04 23.24 4.75
N PRO A 204 -0.31 23.88 5.68
CA PRO A 204 0.27 23.21 6.84
C PRO A 204 -0.81 22.70 7.80
N ALA A 205 -0.48 21.65 8.56
CA ALA A 205 -1.32 21.21 9.66
C ALA A 205 -1.37 22.30 10.76
N GLY A 206 -2.56 22.50 11.36
CA GLY A 206 -2.75 23.52 12.41
C GLY A 206 -3.08 22.90 13.76
N LEU A 207 -2.33 23.27 14.79
CA LEU A 207 -2.62 22.95 16.17
C LEU A 207 -2.76 24.25 17.00
N VAL A 208 -3.57 24.20 18.06
CA VAL A 208 -3.72 25.31 19.01
C VAL A 208 -3.33 24.84 20.41
N MET A 209 -2.62 25.67 21.13
CA MET A 209 -2.47 25.55 22.58
C MET A 209 -3.01 26.81 23.28
N SER A 210 -3.71 26.65 24.41
CA SER A 210 -4.33 27.74 25.14
C SER A 210 -4.51 27.42 26.63
N ASP A 211 -4.46 28.44 27.48
CA ASP A 211 -4.85 28.34 28.88
C ASP A 211 -6.38 28.18 29.04
N HIS A 212 -7.12 28.64 28.06
CA HIS A 212 -8.59 28.64 28.06
C HIS A 212 -9.16 27.52 27.18
N ASP A 213 -9.91 26.60 27.79
CA ASP A 213 -10.61 25.53 27.10
C ASP A 213 -12.13 25.79 27.11
N SER A 214 -12.61 26.55 26.13
CA SER A 214 -14.01 26.85 25.98
C SER A 214 -14.56 26.39 24.61
N MET A 215 -15.85 26.05 24.56
CA MET A 215 -16.49 25.61 23.32
C MET A 215 -16.39 26.66 22.18
N PRO A 216 -16.55 27.98 22.43
CA PRO A 216 -16.39 28.99 21.39
C PRO A 216 -15.02 28.97 20.71
N ILE A 217 -13.92 28.83 21.48
CA ILE A 217 -12.55 28.77 20.93
C ILE A 217 -12.37 27.49 20.09
N ARG A 218 -12.84 26.34 20.60
CA ARG A 218 -12.77 25.08 19.87
C ARG A 218 -13.53 25.14 18.56
N LEU A 219 -14.70 25.78 18.53
CA LEU A 219 -15.49 25.97 17.31
C LEU A 219 -14.77 26.88 16.30
N GLU A 220 -14.12 27.96 16.77
CA GLU A 220 -13.35 28.83 15.88
C GLU A 220 -12.11 28.11 15.34
N ALA A 221 -11.40 27.36 16.16
CA ALA A 221 -10.29 26.52 15.72
C ALA A 221 -10.72 25.55 14.58
N VAL A 222 -11.84 24.86 14.75
CA VAL A 222 -12.38 23.96 13.71
C VAL A 222 -12.77 24.73 12.44
N ARG A 223 -13.41 25.89 12.56
CA ARG A 223 -13.79 26.73 11.40
C ARG A 223 -12.60 27.25 10.61
N THR A 224 -11.46 27.47 11.28
CA THR A 224 -10.19 27.85 10.63
C THR A 224 -9.44 26.68 10.02
N GLY A 225 -9.91 25.45 10.27
CA GLY A 225 -9.30 24.22 9.75
C GLY A 225 -8.12 23.72 10.60
N ILE A 226 -8.12 24.07 11.88
CA ILE A 226 -7.18 23.54 12.88
C ILE A 226 -7.63 22.13 13.27
N GLN A 227 -6.67 21.20 13.32
CA GLN A 227 -6.94 19.78 13.55
C GLN A 227 -6.79 19.36 15.03
N GLY A 228 -6.02 20.12 15.83
CA GLY A 228 -5.78 19.77 17.22
C GLY A 228 -5.87 20.94 18.18
N PHE A 229 -6.40 20.70 19.40
CA PHE A 229 -6.51 21.68 20.48
C PHE A 229 -5.92 21.11 21.77
N PHE A 230 -4.96 21.83 22.37
CA PHE A 230 -4.26 21.47 23.58
C PHE A 230 -4.46 22.52 24.67
N ARG A 231 -4.81 22.08 25.87
CA ARG A 231 -4.83 22.95 27.05
C ARG A 231 -3.44 23.01 27.68
N LYS A 232 -3.01 24.18 28.10
CA LYS A 232 -1.79 24.36 28.90
C LYS A 232 -2.00 23.87 30.34
N PRO A 233 -0.99 23.24 30.99
CA PRO A 233 0.30 22.81 30.41
C PRO A 233 0.12 21.71 29.36
N VAL A 234 0.87 21.79 28.26
CA VAL A 234 0.72 20.93 27.12
C VAL A 234 1.33 19.55 27.41
N ASP A 235 0.55 18.50 27.18
CA ASP A 235 1.06 17.13 27.09
C ASP A 235 1.81 16.97 25.75
N THR A 236 3.14 17.09 25.83
CA THR A 236 4.01 17.04 24.66
C THR A 236 3.90 15.72 23.91
N THR A 237 3.75 14.59 24.62
CA THR A 237 3.61 13.26 24.00
C THR A 237 2.36 13.19 23.12
N ARG A 238 1.23 13.64 23.65
CA ARG A 238 -0.03 13.69 22.91
C ARG A 238 0.02 14.67 21.73
N MET A 239 0.74 15.80 21.89
CA MET A 239 0.95 16.74 20.78
C MET A 239 1.79 16.12 19.69
N VAL A 240 2.87 15.41 20.03
CA VAL A 240 3.73 14.69 19.09
C VAL A 240 2.97 13.58 18.37
N GLU A 241 2.15 12.78 19.08
CA GLU A 241 1.27 11.77 18.43
C GLU A 241 0.39 12.41 17.34
N MET A 242 -0.18 13.58 17.61
CA MET A 242 -1.01 14.29 16.64
C MET A 242 -0.19 14.91 15.52
N LEU A 243 0.97 15.49 15.81
CA LEU A 243 1.89 16.01 14.80
C LEU A 243 2.32 14.88 13.85
N ASP A 244 2.70 13.72 14.37
CA ASP A 244 3.05 12.55 13.56
C ASP A 244 1.94 12.16 12.60
N GLN A 245 0.69 12.10 13.09
CA GLN A 245 -0.47 11.78 12.26
C GLN A 245 -0.73 12.82 11.16
N LEU A 246 -0.40 14.08 11.41
CA LEU A 246 -0.70 15.20 10.51
C LEU A 246 0.45 15.55 9.56
N THR A 247 1.71 15.33 10.00
CA THR A 247 2.91 15.77 9.25
C THR A 247 3.68 14.64 8.59
N THR A 248 3.50 13.40 9.07
CA THR A 248 4.00 12.26 8.33
C THR A 248 2.99 12.03 7.22
N PRO A 249 3.31 12.30 5.95
CA PRO A 249 2.48 11.78 4.88
C PRO A 249 2.39 10.29 5.15
N ASP A 250 1.19 9.72 5.11
CA ASP A 250 1.06 8.32 4.77
C ASP A 250 1.74 8.17 3.40
N GLU A 251 3.07 8.03 3.38
CA GLU A 251 3.72 7.37 2.27
C GLU A 251 3.18 5.94 2.33
N ILE A 252 1.96 5.80 1.86
CA ILE A 252 1.36 4.51 1.60
C ILE A 252 2.30 3.94 0.55
N GLU A 253 3.23 3.08 0.97
CA GLU A 253 4.01 2.30 0.01
C GLU A 253 3.04 1.80 -1.05
N PRO A 254 3.35 2.00 -2.34
CA PRO A 254 2.43 1.57 -3.39
C PRO A 254 2.04 0.12 -3.19
N TYR A 255 0.77 -0.19 -3.42
CA TYR A 255 0.30 -1.58 -3.31
C TYR A 255 0.98 -2.43 -4.35
N ARG A 256 1.49 -3.57 -3.93
CA ARG A 256 2.23 -4.52 -4.78
C ARG A 256 1.25 -5.56 -5.31
N ILE A 257 0.98 -5.53 -6.59
CA ILE A 257 -0.01 -6.40 -7.23
C ILE A 257 0.69 -7.38 -8.17
N LEU A 258 0.58 -8.67 -7.90
CA LEU A 258 1.07 -9.72 -8.79
C LEU A 258 -0.04 -10.09 -9.78
N ILE A 259 0.22 -9.93 -11.07
CA ILE A 259 -0.73 -10.24 -12.14
C ILE A 259 -0.30 -11.53 -12.80
N VAL A 260 -1.18 -12.55 -12.76
CA VAL A 260 -0.97 -13.86 -13.38
C VAL A 260 -1.93 -14.00 -14.56
N GLU A 261 -1.40 -13.78 -15.75
CA GLU A 261 -2.18 -13.76 -17.01
C GLU A 261 -1.28 -14.24 -18.15
N ASP A 262 -1.70 -15.24 -18.90
CA ASP A 262 -0.93 -15.82 -20.01
C ASP A 262 -1.09 -15.05 -21.33
N ASP A 263 -2.03 -14.10 -21.41
CA ASP A 263 -2.14 -13.14 -22.51
C ASP A 263 -1.32 -11.87 -22.17
N PRO A 264 -0.17 -11.64 -22.83
CA PRO A 264 0.70 -10.51 -22.50
C PRO A 264 0.02 -9.15 -22.71
N ASP A 265 -0.83 -9.01 -23.73
CA ASP A 265 -1.50 -7.74 -24.03
C ASP A 265 -2.51 -7.37 -22.92
N LEU A 266 -3.22 -8.38 -22.39
CA LEU A 266 -4.16 -8.16 -21.28
C LEU A 266 -3.43 -7.97 -19.95
N ALA A 267 -2.33 -8.68 -19.71
CA ALA A 267 -1.47 -8.48 -18.54
C ALA A 267 -0.92 -7.06 -18.50
N ASP A 268 -0.33 -6.58 -19.61
CA ASP A 268 0.22 -5.22 -19.74
C ASP A 268 -0.85 -4.16 -19.55
N PHE A 269 -2.06 -4.36 -20.12
CA PHE A 269 -3.17 -3.43 -19.96
C PHE A 269 -3.63 -3.32 -18.50
N ASN A 270 -3.82 -4.46 -17.80
CA ASN A 270 -4.20 -4.48 -16.40
C ASN A 270 -3.11 -3.85 -15.51
N ALA A 271 -1.83 -4.09 -15.83
CA ALA A 271 -0.70 -3.46 -15.15
C ALA A 271 -0.74 -1.94 -15.29
N LEU A 272 -0.90 -1.43 -16.51
CA LEU A 272 -0.98 0.01 -16.77
C LEU A 272 -2.12 0.69 -16.01
N LEU A 273 -3.30 0.04 -15.91
CA LEU A 273 -4.43 0.57 -15.15
C LEU A 273 -4.12 0.68 -13.66
N LEU A 274 -3.51 -0.36 -13.09
CA LEU A 274 -3.18 -0.42 -11.66
C LEU A 274 -2.00 0.48 -11.30
N GLU A 275 -0.99 0.57 -12.17
CA GLU A 275 0.14 1.49 -12.00
C GLU A 275 -0.30 2.96 -12.07
N HIS A 276 -1.24 3.26 -12.96
CA HIS A 276 -1.85 4.60 -13.04
C HIS A 276 -2.63 4.97 -11.77
N ALA A 277 -3.18 3.97 -11.08
CA ALA A 277 -3.82 4.12 -9.77
C ALA A 277 -2.83 4.11 -8.59
N GLY A 278 -1.51 4.16 -8.85
CA GLY A 278 -0.47 4.23 -7.83
C GLY A 278 -0.03 2.87 -7.26
N ALA A 279 -0.33 1.75 -7.92
CA ALA A 279 0.21 0.45 -7.55
C ALA A 279 1.56 0.18 -8.24
N VAL A 280 2.32 -0.77 -7.71
CA VAL A 280 3.47 -1.39 -8.39
C VAL A 280 3.06 -2.79 -8.80
N THR A 281 3.28 -3.15 -10.06
CA THR A 281 2.86 -4.43 -10.61
C THR A 281 4.04 -5.33 -10.96
N GLN A 282 3.84 -6.64 -10.87
CA GLN A 282 4.74 -7.65 -11.44
C GLN A 282 3.89 -8.64 -12.24
N LEU A 283 4.35 -8.96 -13.46
CA LEU A 283 3.64 -9.86 -14.39
C LEU A 283 4.22 -11.27 -14.33
N VAL A 284 3.34 -12.25 -14.38
CA VAL A 284 3.66 -13.68 -14.50
C VAL A 284 2.86 -14.26 -15.67
N HIS A 285 3.54 -14.55 -16.78
CA HIS A 285 2.93 -15.12 -17.97
C HIS A 285 2.97 -16.65 -17.97
N ASP A 286 3.94 -17.25 -17.29
CA ASP A 286 4.04 -18.69 -17.07
C ASP A 286 3.63 -19.02 -15.64
N PRO A 287 2.42 -19.62 -15.42
CA PRO A 287 1.91 -19.91 -14.08
C PRO A 287 2.81 -20.88 -13.30
N LEU A 288 3.63 -21.70 -13.95
CA LEU A 288 4.54 -22.64 -13.28
C LEU A 288 5.73 -21.93 -12.60
N GLN A 289 5.98 -20.68 -12.93
CA GLN A 289 7.07 -19.87 -12.36
C GLN A 289 6.60 -18.93 -11.25
N ILE A 290 5.38 -19.07 -10.71
CA ILE A 290 4.77 -18.14 -9.76
C ILE A 290 5.53 -18.02 -8.42
N MET A 291 6.20 -19.07 -7.97
CA MET A 291 6.79 -19.15 -6.63
C MET A 291 7.94 -18.13 -6.42
N GLU A 292 8.77 -17.92 -7.42
CA GLU A 292 9.86 -16.96 -7.35
C GLU A 292 9.35 -15.51 -7.23
N PRO A 293 8.41 -15.03 -8.10
CA PRO A 293 7.75 -13.74 -7.92
C PRO A 293 7.06 -13.57 -6.57
N LEU A 294 6.38 -14.59 -6.06
CA LEU A 294 5.73 -14.52 -4.74
C LEU A 294 6.74 -14.25 -3.62
N THR A 295 7.88 -14.92 -3.64
CA THR A 295 8.92 -14.78 -2.62
C THR A 295 9.65 -13.44 -2.71
N ASN A 296 10.04 -13.03 -3.93
CA ASN A 296 10.87 -11.84 -4.14
C ASN A 296 10.05 -10.55 -4.16
N PHE A 297 8.86 -10.58 -4.77
CA PHE A 297 8.00 -9.40 -4.90
C PHE A 297 7.12 -9.19 -3.67
N ARG A 298 6.74 -10.23 -2.92
CA ARG A 298 5.85 -10.16 -1.73
C ARG A 298 4.61 -9.31 -1.99
N PRO A 299 3.68 -9.76 -2.84
CA PRO A 299 2.53 -8.96 -3.24
C PRO A 299 1.52 -8.77 -2.11
N ASP A 300 0.85 -7.61 -2.09
CA ASP A 300 -0.31 -7.35 -1.23
C ASP A 300 -1.58 -8.04 -1.76
N LEU A 301 -1.61 -8.36 -3.07
CA LEU A 301 -2.74 -9.01 -3.75
C LEU A 301 -2.26 -9.69 -5.04
N MET A 302 -2.89 -10.82 -5.37
CA MET A 302 -2.77 -11.47 -6.67
C MET A 302 -4.03 -11.24 -7.50
N LEU A 303 -3.85 -10.75 -8.74
CA LEU A 303 -4.87 -10.72 -9.79
C LEU A 303 -4.59 -11.87 -10.73
N MET A 304 -5.49 -12.84 -10.83
CA MET A 304 -5.22 -14.12 -11.49
C MET A 304 -6.32 -14.50 -12.49
N ASP A 305 -5.95 -14.79 -13.72
CA ASP A 305 -6.90 -15.39 -14.66
C ASP A 305 -7.23 -16.83 -14.24
N ILE A 306 -8.49 -17.22 -14.41
CA ILE A 306 -8.92 -18.61 -14.21
C ILE A 306 -8.42 -19.49 -15.36
N ASN A 307 -8.43 -18.99 -16.58
CA ASN A 307 -8.09 -19.76 -17.79
C ASN A 307 -6.63 -19.56 -18.19
N LEU A 308 -5.70 -20.15 -17.44
CA LEU A 308 -4.27 -20.09 -17.73
C LEU A 308 -3.82 -21.26 -18.62
N LYS A 309 -2.71 -21.06 -19.33
CA LYS A 309 -2.11 -22.12 -20.14
C LYS A 309 -1.43 -23.16 -19.24
N GLY A 310 -1.87 -24.41 -19.35
CA GLY A 310 -1.26 -25.55 -18.64
C GLY A 310 -1.90 -25.90 -17.29
N CYS A 311 -2.58 -24.96 -16.63
CA CYS A 311 -3.35 -25.21 -15.41
C CYS A 311 -4.51 -24.22 -15.29
N SER A 312 -5.47 -24.53 -14.43
CA SER A 312 -6.47 -23.53 -14.02
C SER A 312 -5.91 -22.60 -12.95
N GLY A 313 -6.27 -21.30 -12.98
CA GLY A 313 -5.94 -20.38 -11.90
C GLY A 313 -6.44 -20.84 -10.53
N ILE A 314 -7.55 -21.61 -10.49
CA ILE A 314 -8.07 -22.22 -9.26
C ILE A 314 -7.13 -23.28 -8.70
N GLU A 315 -6.57 -24.15 -9.58
CA GLU A 315 -5.56 -25.14 -9.18
C GLU A 315 -4.29 -24.46 -8.70
N LEU A 316 -3.85 -23.42 -9.42
CA LEU A 316 -2.67 -22.64 -9.04
C LEU A 316 -2.85 -21.96 -7.68
N ALA A 317 -4.01 -21.36 -7.43
CA ALA A 317 -4.34 -20.79 -6.13
C ALA A 317 -4.26 -21.83 -5.00
N SER A 318 -4.76 -23.05 -5.25
CA SER A 318 -4.67 -24.15 -4.29
C SER A 318 -3.22 -24.55 -4.00
N VAL A 319 -2.33 -24.52 -4.99
CA VAL A 319 -0.89 -24.77 -4.80
C VAL A 319 -0.26 -23.65 -3.98
N VAL A 320 -0.55 -22.38 -4.28
CA VAL A 320 -0.05 -21.22 -3.52
C VAL A 320 -0.47 -21.31 -2.05
N ARG A 321 -1.71 -21.74 -1.78
CA ARG A 321 -2.24 -21.90 -0.41
C ARG A 321 -1.61 -23.06 0.40
N GLN A 322 -0.83 -23.92 -0.23
CA GLN A 322 -0.05 -24.96 0.50
C GLN A 322 1.16 -24.40 1.23
N ASN A 323 1.56 -23.16 0.93
CA ASN A 323 2.63 -22.46 1.62
C ASN A 323 2.03 -21.45 2.62
N ASP A 324 2.37 -21.59 3.90
CA ASP A 324 1.86 -20.78 4.99
C ASP A 324 2.18 -19.29 4.80
N ASP A 325 3.32 -18.94 4.21
CA ASP A 325 3.74 -17.55 3.95
C ASP A 325 2.81 -16.82 3.00
N PHE A 326 2.12 -17.54 2.10
CA PHE A 326 1.25 -16.95 1.09
C PHE A 326 -0.25 -17.17 1.36
N MET A 327 -0.58 -17.84 2.48
CA MET A 327 -1.96 -18.21 2.81
C MET A 327 -2.88 -17.00 2.92
N GLN A 328 -2.38 -15.86 3.39
CA GLN A 328 -3.18 -14.66 3.65
C GLN A 328 -3.26 -13.68 2.47
N ILE A 329 -2.46 -13.86 1.41
CA ILE A 329 -2.48 -12.95 0.25
C ILE A 329 -3.83 -13.07 -0.47
N PRO A 330 -4.63 -12.00 -0.60
CA PRO A 330 -5.90 -12.08 -1.31
C PRO A 330 -5.69 -12.39 -2.80
N ILE A 331 -6.56 -13.23 -3.33
CA ILE A 331 -6.58 -13.59 -4.75
C ILE A 331 -7.89 -13.10 -5.35
N VAL A 332 -7.79 -12.22 -6.35
CA VAL A 332 -8.92 -11.79 -7.17
C VAL A 332 -8.84 -12.51 -8.51
N PHE A 333 -9.85 -13.32 -8.79
CA PHE A 333 -9.91 -14.03 -10.06
C PHE A 333 -10.55 -13.19 -11.17
N LEU A 334 -10.01 -13.30 -12.37
CA LEU A 334 -10.63 -12.85 -13.61
C LEU A 334 -11.27 -14.06 -14.31
N SER A 335 -12.54 -13.98 -14.65
CA SER A 335 -13.27 -15.10 -15.25
C SER A 335 -14.14 -14.66 -16.42
N ALA A 336 -14.05 -15.37 -17.55
CA ALA A 336 -15.00 -15.21 -18.65
C ALA A 336 -16.36 -15.89 -18.35
N GLU A 337 -16.41 -16.78 -17.36
CA GLU A 337 -17.57 -17.63 -17.11
C GLU A 337 -18.54 -17.00 -16.08
N LYS A 338 -19.83 -16.96 -16.43
CA LYS A 338 -20.91 -16.43 -15.59
C LYS A 338 -21.57 -17.49 -14.69
N ARG A 339 -21.18 -18.78 -14.80
CA ARG A 339 -21.82 -19.89 -14.07
C ARG A 339 -21.50 -19.84 -12.58
N PHE A 340 -22.52 -19.91 -11.76
CA PHE A 340 -22.46 -19.82 -10.29
C PHE A 340 -21.58 -20.92 -9.66
N SER A 341 -21.54 -22.12 -10.24
CA SER A 341 -20.79 -23.28 -9.72
C SER A 341 -19.26 -23.06 -9.73
N GLN A 342 -18.70 -22.48 -10.78
CA GLN A 342 -17.26 -22.19 -10.85
C GLN A 342 -16.87 -21.01 -9.92
N ARG A 343 -17.75 -20.03 -9.78
CA ARG A 343 -17.54 -18.93 -8.79
C ARG A 343 -17.44 -19.48 -7.37
N LEU A 344 -18.27 -20.45 -7.03
CA LEU A 344 -18.24 -21.09 -5.70
C LEU A 344 -16.94 -21.89 -5.49
N LEU A 345 -16.47 -22.61 -6.51
CA LEU A 345 -15.22 -23.36 -6.47
C LEU A 345 -14.02 -22.43 -6.28
N ALA A 346 -13.93 -21.33 -7.03
CA ALA A 346 -12.86 -20.37 -6.93
C ALA A 346 -12.77 -19.70 -5.54
N LEU A 347 -13.91 -19.38 -4.93
CA LEU A 347 -13.96 -18.83 -3.55
C LEU A 347 -13.56 -19.90 -2.52
N ASN A 348 -13.98 -21.15 -2.69
CA ASN A 348 -13.61 -22.24 -1.77
C ASN A 348 -12.13 -22.63 -1.86
N SER A 349 -11.47 -22.38 -3.00
CA SER A 349 -10.05 -22.65 -3.22
C SER A 349 -9.13 -21.52 -2.76
N GLY A 350 -9.63 -20.61 -1.93
CA GLY A 350 -8.85 -19.51 -1.34
C GLY A 350 -8.90 -18.19 -2.11
N GLY A 351 -9.78 -18.08 -3.12
CA GLY A 351 -10.08 -16.80 -3.77
C GLY A 351 -10.84 -15.84 -2.84
N THR A 352 -10.48 -14.56 -2.91
CA THR A 352 -11.16 -13.53 -2.13
C THR A 352 -12.34 -12.93 -2.89
N ASP A 353 -12.25 -12.89 -4.24
CA ASP A 353 -13.30 -12.38 -5.12
C ASP A 353 -13.12 -12.81 -6.57
N ILE A 354 -14.17 -12.57 -7.39
CA ILE A 354 -14.17 -12.89 -8.82
C ILE A 354 -14.74 -11.71 -9.60
N LEU A 355 -13.98 -11.21 -10.57
CA LEU A 355 -14.41 -10.24 -11.55
C LEU A 355 -14.70 -10.94 -12.89
N THR A 356 -15.87 -10.65 -13.47
CA THR A 356 -16.28 -11.28 -14.74
C THR A 356 -15.76 -10.47 -15.92
N LYS A 357 -15.00 -11.11 -16.83
CA LYS A 357 -14.56 -10.51 -18.10
C LYS A 357 -15.76 -10.33 -19.05
N PRO A 358 -15.84 -9.21 -19.81
CA PRO A 358 -14.93 -8.08 -19.81
C PRO A 358 -15.12 -7.21 -18.54
N VAL A 359 -14.02 -6.81 -17.93
CA VAL A 359 -14.04 -5.96 -16.71
C VAL A 359 -13.88 -4.50 -17.10
N GLN A 360 -14.74 -3.65 -16.59
CA GLN A 360 -14.57 -2.21 -16.76
C GLN A 360 -13.34 -1.72 -15.97
N PRO A 361 -12.50 -0.82 -16.53
CA PRO A 361 -11.29 -0.32 -15.88
C PRO A 361 -11.51 0.17 -14.45
N ASP A 362 -12.53 0.99 -14.22
CA ASP A 362 -12.84 1.55 -12.89
C ASP A 362 -13.23 0.47 -11.88
N VAL A 363 -13.93 -0.58 -12.33
CA VAL A 363 -14.32 -1.71 -11.47
C VAL A 363 -13.10 -2.56 -11.13
N LEU A 364 -12.18 -2.79 -12.08
CA LEU A 364 -10.94 -3.51 -11.83
C LEU A 364 -10.11 -2.78 -10.77
N VAL A 365 -9.81 -1.50 -11.03
CA VAL A 365 -8.98 -0.67 -10.15
C VAL A 365 -9.59 -0.57 -8.76
N SER A 366 -10.87 -0.18 -8.64
CA SER A 366 -11.53 0.00 -7.34
C SER A 366 -11.58 -1.31 -6.54
N SER A 367 -11.88 -2.44 -7.20
CA SER A 367 -11.93 -3.75 -6.56
C SER A 367 -10.58 -4.22 -6.05
N VAL A 368 -9.53 -4.13 -6.89
CA VAL A 368 -8.17 -4.56 -6.55
C VAL A 368 -7.59 -3.69 -5.44
N MET A 369 -7.66 -2.36 -5.59
CA MET A 369 -7.10 -1.40 -4.62
C MET A 369 -7.79 -1.49 -3.24
N ALA A 370 -9.12 -1.62 -3.21
CA ALA A 370 -9.86 -1.76 -1.95
C ALA A 370 -9.46 -3.04 -1.19
N ARG A 371 -9.22 -4.15 -1.90
CA ARG A 371 -8.83 -5.42 -1.28
C ARG A 371 -7.37 -5.44 -0.87
N ALA A 372 -6.48 -4.87 -1.66
CA ALA A 372 -5.07 -4.68 -1.29
C ALA A 372 -4.95 -3.84 -0.02
N ARG A 373 -5.70 -2.72 0.06
CA ARG A 373 -5.79 -1.89 1.27
C ARG A 373 -6.24 -2.69 2.48
N ARG A 374 -7.34 -3.43 2.36
CA ARG A 374 -7.87 -4.24 3.46
C ARG A 374 -6.90 -5.32 3.91
N ALA A 375 -6.23 -6.01 2.98
CA ALA A 375 -5.24 -7.03 3.30
C ALA A 375 -4.04 -6.44 4.03
N ARG A 376 -3.48 -5.32 3.55
CA ARG A 376 -2.38 -4.62 4.22
C ARG A 376 -2.77 -4.13 5.62
N SER A 377 -3.99 -3.62 5.79
CA SER A 377 -4.51 -3.21 7.11
C SER A 377 -4.62 -4.39 8.06
N LEU A 378 -5.12 -5.54 7.60
CA LEU A 378 -5.18 -6.76 8.42
C LEU A 378 -3.79 -7.30 8.73
N ALA A 379 -2.87 -7.34 7.76
CA ALA A 379 -1.48 -7.75 7.98
C ALA A 379 -0.78 -6.82 8.98
N SER A 380 -1.04 -5.51 8.94
CA SER A 380 -0.49 -4.56 9.90
C SER A 380 -0.98 -4.81 11.33
N LEU A 381 -2.25 -5.19 11.52
CA LEU A 381 -2.79 -5.54 12.85
C LEU A 381 -2.13 -6.79 13.43
N ILE A 382 -1.69 -7.72 12.59
CA ILE A 382 -1.02 -8.96 13.02
C ILE A 382 0.47 -8.72 13.27
N SER A 383 1.11 -7.83 12.51
CA SER A 383 2.56 -7.59 12.51
C SER A 383 3.01 -6.43 13.39
N ARG A 384 2.09 -5.61 13.89
CA ARG A 384 2.40 -4.45 14.73
C ARG A 384 1.96 -4.65 16.19
N ASP A 385 2.70 -4.04 17.11
CA ASP A 385 2.28 -3.88 18.50
C ASP A 385 1.14 -2.86 18.60
N SER A 386 0.06 -3.22 19.25
CA SER A 386 -1.17 -2.42 19.32
C SER A 386 -1.01 -1.10 20.08
N MET A 387 -0.04 -1.02 21.00
CA MET A 387 0.19 0.17 21.82
C MET A 387 1.12 1.16 21.14
N THR A 388 2.19 0.67 20.50
CA THR A 388 3.28 1.50 19.95
C THR A 388 3.21 1.69 18.43
N GLY A 389 2.47 0.81 17.72
CA GLY A 389 2.44 0.78 16.26
C GLY A 389 3.75 0.29 15.61
N LEU A 390 4.78 -0.05 16.40
CA LEU A 390 6.03 -0.63 15.94
C LEU A 390 5.84 -2.10 15.52
N ALA A 391 6.85 -2.70 14.88
CA ALA A 391 6.83 -4.13 14.64
C ALA A 391 6.69 -4.90 15.97
N ASN A 392 5.84 -5.93 15.99
CA ASN A 392 5.73 -6.77 17.17
C ASN A 392 6.88 -7.79 17.23
N HIS A 393 6.95 -8.56 18.34
CA HIS A 393 7.98 -9.55 18.59
C HIS A 393 8.18 -10.56 17.42
N SER A 394 7.09 -11.07 16.84
CA SER A 394 7.18 -12.03 15.74
C SER A 394 7.74 -11.38 14.47
N LYS A 395 7.29 -10.16 14.17
CA LYS A 395 7.73 -9.42 12.98
C LYS A 395 9.19 -8.99 13.08
N ILE A 396 9.65 -8.54 14.25
CA ILE A 396 11.04 -8.12 14.43
C ILE A 396 12.00 -9.32 14.27
N LYS A 397 11.62 -10.52 14.72
CA LYS A 397 12.41 -11.73 14.50
C LYS A 397 12.50 -12.12 13.04
N GLU A 398 11.38 -12.14 12.31
CA GLU A 398 11.34 -12.38 10.86
C GLU A 398 12.25 -11.40 10.11
N GLN A 399 12.20 -10.13 10.50
CA GLN A 399 13.02 -9.08 9.89
C GLN A 399 14.50 -9.25 10.20
N LEU A 400 14.85 -9.63 11.42
CA LEU A 400 16.23 -9.90 11.81
C LEU A 400 16.83 -11.04 10.99
N GLU A 401 16.11 -12.14 10.83
CA GLU A 401 16.53 -13.27 9.99
C GLU A 401 16.75 -12.84 8.54
N ALA A 402 15.85 -12.06 7.98
CA ALA A 402 15.95 -11.56 6.61
C ALA A 402 17.17 -10.64 6.41
N GLU A 403 17.40 -9.71 7.34
CA GLU A 403 18.51 -8.76 7.25
C GLU A 403 19.87 -9.40 7.55
N VAL A 404 19.97 -10.39 8.43
CA VAL A 404 21.19 -11.18 8.64
C VAL A 404 21.57 -11.93 7.36
N ASN A 405 20.62 -12.64 6.73
CA ASN A 405 20.84 -13.33 5.48
C ASN A 405 21.26 -12.37 4.34
N ARG A 406 20.72 -11.15 4.34
CA ARG A 406 21.08 -10.10 3.39
C ARG A 406 22.50 -9.59 3.65
N ALA A 407 22.83 -9.27 4.91
CA ALA A 407 24.15 -8.80 5.32
C ALA A 407 25.26 -9.79 4.94
N GLU A 408 25.03 -11.09 5.18
CA GLU A 408 25.97 -12.15 4.79
C GLU A 408 26.16 -12.24 3.27
N ARG A 409 25.08 -12.21 2.50
CA ARG A 409 25.15 -12.30 1.04
C ARG A 409 25.84 -11.09 0.43
N ASP A 410 25.55 -9.88 0.94
CA ASP A 410 26.04 -8.63 0.37
C ASP A 410 27.40 -8.21 0.98
N GLY A 411 27.86 -8.89 2.04
CA GLY A 411 29.11 -8.61 2.75
C GLY A 411 29.10 -7.27 3.49
N LEU A 412 27.91 -6.79 3.91
CA LEU A 412 27.72 -5.51 4.58
C LEU A 412 27.49 -5.70 6.08
N PRO A 413 27.93 -4.75 6.93
CA PRO A 413 27.74 -4.87 8.37
C PRO A 413 26.27 -4.69 8.76
N LEU A 414 25.83 -5.41 9.80
CA LEU A 414 24.54 -5.25 10.43
C LEU A 414 24.75 -5.13 11.94
N THR A 415 24.06 -4.21 12.60
CA THR A 415 24.01 -4.16 14.06
C THR A 415 22.58 -4.41 14.54
N PHE A 416 22.46 -5.31 15.52
CA PHE A 416 21.24 -5.51 16.29
C PHE A 416 21.40 -4.87 17.66
N ALA A 417 20.35 -4.21 18.15
CA ALA A 417 20.34 -3.60 19.46
C ALA A 417 19.08 -4.02 20.24
N MET A 418 19.28 -4.33 21.53
CA MET A 418 18.20 -4.53 22.50
C MET A 418 18.17 -3.34 23.45
N VAL A 419 17.03 -2.70 23.58
CA VAL A 419 16.78 -1.49 24.38
C VAL A 419 15.80 -1.84 25.49
N ASP A 420 16.10 -1.47 26.72
CA ASP A 420 15.27 -1.71 27.91
C ASP A 420 15.11 -0.41 28.72
N ILE A 421 13.87 -0.09 29.12
CA ILE A 421 13.58 1.13 29.88
C ILE A 421 14.04 0.95 31.32
N ASP A 422 14.97 1.80 31.77
CA ASP A 422 15.54 1.73 33.11
C ASP A 422 14.48 1.95 34.20
N HIS A 423 14.44 1.02 35.15
CA HIS A 423 13.55 1.09 36.30
C HIS A 423 12.04 1.22 35.96
N PHE A 424 11.60 0.67 34.83
CA PHE A 424 10.20 0.81 34.36
C PHE A 424 9.17 0.34 35.38
N LYS A 425 9.46 -0.76 36.09
CA LYS A 425 8.60 -1.22 37.17
C LYS A 425 8.40 -0.13 38.25
N LYS A 426 9.45 0.62 38.62
CA LYS A 426 9.36 1.72 39.60
C LYS A 426 8.48 2.86 39.06
N VAL A 427 8.53 3.14 37.75
CA VAL A 427 7.65 4.12 37.11
C VAL A 427 6.19 3.69 37.29
N ASN A 428 5.86 2.43 36.96
CA ASN A 428 4.52 1.89 37.14
C ASN A 428 4.05 1.91 38.60
N ASP A 429 4.92 1.49 39.52
CA ASP A 429 4.59 1.41 40.95
C ASP A 429 4.39 2.81 41.56
N THR A 430 5.10 3.84 41.07
CA THR A 430 5.05 5.20 41.61
C THR A 430 3.97 6.06 40.95
N TYR A 431 3.82 5.98 39.64
CA TYR A 431 3.01 6.91 38.83
C TYR A 431 1.81 6.20 38.15
N GLY A 432 1.67 4.87 38.33
CA GLY A 432 0.59 4.09 37.74
C GLY A 432 0.87 3.58 36.31
N HIS A 433 0.17 2.53 35.92
CA HIS A 433 0.34 1.88 34.60
C HIS A 433 0.04 2.81 33.43
N TRP A 434 -0.90 3.73 33.57
CA TRP A 434 -1.21 4.69 32.51
C TRP A 434 0.00 5.58 32.16
N THR A 435 0.73 6.03 33.19
CA THR A 435 1.96 6.81 33.01
C THR A 435 3.07 5.96 32.40
N GLY A 436 3.18 4.70 32.79
CA GLY A 436 4.08 3.74 32.15
C GLY A 436 3.78 3.54 30.67
N ASP A 437 2.50 3.45 30.28
CA ASP A 437 2.09 3.36 28.88
C ASP A 437 2.50 4.61 28.09
N VAL A 438 2.42 5.79 28.69
CA VAL A 438 2.91 7.05 28.06
C VAL A 438 4.43 6.97 27.85
N VAL A 439 5.21 6.49 28.81
CA VAL A 439 6.67 6.31 28.67
C VAL A 439 7.01 5.35 27.52
N ILE A 440 6.31 4.19 27.43
CA ILE A 440 6.48 3.23 26.33
C ILE A 440 6.19 3.88 24.97
N LYS A 441 5.13 4.65 24.87
CA LYS A 441 4.80 5.37 23.63
C LYS A 441 5.86 6.41 23.29
N THR A 442 6.35 7.14 24.28
CA THR A 442 7.37 8.16 24.09
C THR A 442 8.66 7.58 23.52
N ILE A 443 9.20 6.50 24.12
CA ILE A 443 10.41 5.85 23.57
C ILE A 443 10.19 5.30 22.17
N SER A 444 9.01 4.73 21.89
CA SER A 444 8.69 4.20 20.55
C SER A 444 8.65 5.30 19.50
N GLN A 445 8.15 6.48 19.81
CA GLN A 445 8.17 7.65 18.93
C GLN A 445 9.60 8.17 18.71
N VAL A 446 10.39 8.32 19.78
CA VAL A 446 11.78 8.77 19.69
C VAL A 446 12.60 7.83 18.81
N LEU A 447 12.49 6.51 19.02
CA LEU A 447 13.18 5.52 18.19
C LEU A 447 12.75 5.65 16.72
N ARG A 448 11.45 5.73 16.44
CA ARG A 448 10.92 5.84 15.06
C ARG A 448 11.36 7.10 14.34
N GLN A 449 11.45 8.25 15.05
CA GLN A 449 11.77 9.53 14.44
C GLN A 449 13.28 9.76 14.28
N ARG A 450 14.10 9.18 15.16
CA ARG A 450 15.56 9.37 15.15
C ARG A 450 16.29 8.34 14.31
N LEU A 451 15.67 7.19 14.04
CA LEU A 451 16.21 6.16 13.18
C LEU A 451 15.84 6.43 11.71
N ARG A 452 16.66 5.93 10.79
CA ARG A 452 16.43 6.06 9.35
C ARG A 452 15.24 5.19 8.92
N LYS A 453 14.63 5.50 7.77
CA LYS A 453 13.57 4.65 7.17
C LYS A 453 14.03 3.22 6.87
N THR A 454 15.33 3.01 6.65
CA THR A 454 15.94 1.69 6.42
C THR A 454 16.15 0.90 7.71
N ASP A 455 16.17 1.58 8.85
CA ASP A 455 16.34 0.95 10.15
C ASP A 455 15.00 0.37 10.62
N ILE A 456 15.05 -0.76 11.30
CA ILE A 456 13.86 -1.48 11.71
C ILE A 456 13.76 -1.43 13.22
N VAL A 457 12.61 -1.03 13.73
CA VAL A 457 12.34 -0.95 15.15
C VAL A 457 11.07 -1.71 15.50
N GLY A 458 11.11 -2.46 16.60
CA GLY A 458 9.98 -3.24 17.10
C GLY A 458 9.95 -3.30 18.62
N ARG A 459 8.75 -3.53 19.16
CA ARG A 459 8.58 -3.85 20.57
C ARG A 459 8.79 -5.35 20.78
N TYR A 460 9.84 -5.70 21.54
CA TYR A 460 10.21 -7.09 21.76
C TYR A 460 9.36 -7.73 22.88
N GLY A 461 9.03 -6.96 23.92
CA GLY A 461 8.14 -7.37 25.01
C GLY A 461 8.08 -6.31 26.10
N GLY A 462 7.03 -6.22 26.89
CA GLY A 462 6.92 -5.32 28.04
C GLY A 462 7.49 -3.91 27.81
N GLU A 463 8.64 -3.66 28.43
CA GLU A 463 9.46 -2.44 28.33
C GLU A 463 10.65 -2.57 27.37
N GLU A 464 10.77 -3.71 26.64
CA GLU A 464 11.91 -4.01 25.77
C GLU A 464 11.62 -3.69 24.32
N PHE A 465 12.60 -3.08 23.63
CA PHE A 465 12.55 -2.78 22.19
C PHE A 465 13.76 -3.37 21.49
N ALA A 466 13.58 -3.76 20.24
CA ALA A 466 14.65 -4.25 19.40
C ALA A 466 14.83 -3.31 18.20
N VAL A 467 16.08 -3.02 17.85
CA VAL A 467 16.46 -2.17 16.71
C VAL A 467 17.41 -2.95 15.81
N ILE A 468 17.14 -2.98 14.52
CA ILE A 468 18.00 -3.57 13.50
C ILE A 468 18.52 -2.43 12.63
N LEU A 469 19.84 -2.30 12.52
CA LEU A 469 20.53 -1.25 11.77
C LEU A 469 21.28 -1.87 10.59
N PRO A 470 20.68 -2.01 9.41
CA PRO A 470 21.35 -2.49 8.22
C PRO A 470 22.48 -1.55 7.79
N ASN A 471 23.55 -2.11 7.19
CA ASN A 471 24.69 -1.36 6.69
C ASN A 471 25.34 -0.44 7.73
N THR A 472 25.33 -0.87 9.01
CA THR A 472 25.81 -0.06 10.14
C THR A 472 26.73 -0.91 11.02
N ASP A 473 27.96 -0.46 11.23
CA ASP A 473 28.89 -1.10 12.14
C ASP A 473 28.61 -0.75 13.60
N LEU A 474 29.22 -1.50 14.54
CA LEU A 474 29.01 -1.32 15.97
C LEU A 474 29.32 0.09 16.46
N SER A 475 30.41 0.71 15.95
CA SER A 475 30.82 2.05 16.38
C SER A 475 29.85 3.14 15.91
N ALA A 476 29.29 2.99 14.72
CA ALA A 476 28.28 3.90 14.21
C ALA A 476 26.94 3.69 14.94
N ALA A 477 26.55 2.45 15.21
CA ALA A 477 25.36 2.09 15.98
C ALA A 477 25.42 2.65 17.41
N GLU A 478 26.55 2.49 18.10
CA GLU A 478 26.76 3.03 19.45
C GLU A 478 26.54 4.53 19.51
N ARG A 479 27.11 5.29 18.56
CA ARG A 479 26.94 6.74 18.51
C ARG A 479 25.48 7.17 18.29
N VAL A 480 24.78 6.50 17.39
CA VAL A 480 23.37 6.83 17.10
C VAL A 480 22.48 6.50 18.30
N LEU A 481 22.65 5.30 18.86
CA LEU A 481 21.83 4.86 20.00
C LEU A 481 22.12 5.67 21.27
N ASP A 482 23.37 6.09 21.50
CA ASP A 482 23.72 6.95 22.65
C ASP A 482 23.13 8.35 22.50
N GLN A 483 23.12 8.95 21.30
CA GLN A 483 22.42 10.22 21.04
C GLN A 483 20.91 10.08 21.30
N ILE A 484 20.30 8.95 20.90
CA ILE A 484 18.88 8.69 21.16
C ILE A 484 18.64 8.55 22.68
N ARG A 485 19.52 7.84 23.40
CA ARG A 485 19.46 7.65 24.84
C ARG A 485 19.54 8.99 25.60
N GLU A 486 20.48 9.86 25.23
CA GLU A 486 20.62 11.19 25.82
C GLU A 486 19.40 12.07 25.53
N GLY A 487 18.89 12.02 24.29
CA GLY A 487 17.66 12.72 23.91
C GLY A 487 16.46 12.25 24.72
N PHE A 488 16.27 10.93 24.85
CA PHE A 488 15.16 10.37 25.63
C PHE A 488 15.28 10.74 27.12
N ALA A 489 16.48 10.69 27.71
CA ALA A 489 16.73 11.06 29.11
C ALA A 489 16.40 12.54 29.42
N SER A 490 16.35 13.43 28.43
CA SER A 490 16.00 14.83 28.60
C SER A 490 14.51 15.14 28.41
N ILE A 491 13.70 14.14 28.00
CA ILE A 491 12.25 14.29 27.87
C ILE A 491 11.60 14.31 29.25
N ARG A 492 10.77 15.33 29.49
CA ARG A 492 9.97 15.43 30.70
C ARG A 492 8.72 14.60 30.60
N HIS A 493 8.51 13.76 31.58
CA HIS A 493 7.25 13.04 31.78
C HIS A 493 6.50 13.68 32.95
N PHE A 494 5.17 13.73 32.84
CA PHE A 494 4.30 14.30 33.85
C PHE A 494 3.35 13.23 34.39
N SER A 495 3.17 13.25 35.73
CA SER A 495 2.12 12.50 36.39
C SER A 495 1.49 13.39 37.44
N ASP A 496 0.24 13.76 37.24
CA ASP A 496 -0.46 14.82 37.99
C ASP A 496 0.37 16.13 38.01
N GLU A 497 0.86 16.53 39.20
CA GLU A 497 1.71 17.73 39.38
C GLU A 497 3.21 17.39 39.45
N ASN A 498 3.59 16.12 39.29
CA ASN A 498 4.99 15.68 39.43
C ASN A 498 5.65 15.52 38.05
N GLU A 499 6.84 16.07 37.93
CA GLU A 499 7.73 15.95 36.78
C GLU A 499 8.80 14.90 37.09
N PHE A 500 9.09 14.02 36.12
CA PHE A 500 10.13 13.01 36.24
C PHE A 500 10.80 12.69 34.90
N PHE A 501 11.97 12.08 34.97
CA PHE A 501 12.75 11.67 33.79
C PHE A 501 12.97 10.17 33.81
N VAL A 502 13.09 9.58 32.61
CA VAL A 502 13.34 8.16 32.43
C VAL A 502 14.50 7.99 31.45
N THR A 503 15.30 6.98 31.66
CA THR A 503 16.39 6.59 30.78
C THR A 503 16.16 5.19 30.24
N PHE A 504 16.98 4.77 29.29
CA PHE A 504 17.04 3.37 28.86
C PHE A 504 18.48 2.88 28.79
N SER A 505 18.65 1.59 28.94
CA SER A 505 19.89 0.87 28.69
C SER A 505 19.81 0.15 27.34
N CYS A 506 20.95 -0.02 26.68
CA CYS A 506 21.01 -0.65 25.37
C CYS A 506 22.21 -1.59 25.26
N GLY A 507 21.97 -2.86 24.82
CA GLY A 507 22.98 -3.80 24.41
C GLY A 507 23.05 -3.86 22.89
N ILE A 508 24.26 -3.95 22.30
CA ILE A 508 24.44 -4.04 20.85
C ILE A 508 25.30 -5.22 20.44
N ALA A 509 24.94 -5.88 19.35
CA ALA A 509 25.66 -7.00 18.77
C ALA A 509 25.77 -6.87 17.25
N GLY A 510 26.89 -7.24 16.64
CA GLY A 510 27.18 -7.05 15.22
C GLY A 510 27.25 -8.34 14.41
N CYS A 511 26.82 -8.27 13.17
CA CYS A 511 27.07 -9.28 12.14
C CYS A 511 27.94 -8.63 11.04
N PRO A 512 29.14 -9.16 10.71
CA PRO A 512 29.86 -10.17 11.45
C PRO A 512 30.36 -9.64 12.82
N PRO A 513 30.80 -10.47 13.80
CA PRO A 513 31.14 -11.88 13.64
C PRO A 513 29.98 -12.86 13.89
N ILE A 514 28.85 -12.40 14.41
CA ILE A 514 27.72 -13.28 14.75
C ILE A 514 26.78 -13.36 13.55
N SER A 515 26.61 -14.55 13.00
CA SER A 515 25.76 -14.81 11.83
C SER A 515 24.43 -15.51 12.17
N ASP A 516 24.26 -15.99 13.39
CA ASP A 516 23.01 -16.58 13.85
C ASP A 516 22.10 -15.51 14.49
N PRO A 517 20.91 -15.25 13.95
CA PRO A 517 19.95 -14.32 14.54
C PRO A 517 19.61 -14.61 16.02
N ALA A 518 19.56 -15.90 16.40
CA ALA A 518 19.28 -16.28 17.78
C ALA A 518 20.48 -16.03 18.72
N GLU A 519 21.70 -16.03 18.21
CA GLU A 519 22.89 -15.66 18.98
C GLU A 519 23.00 -14.14 19.08
N LEU A 520 22.68 -13.37 18.02
CA LEU A 520 22.65 -11.91 18.05
C LEU A 520 21.71 -11.36 19.14
N THR A 521 20.58 -12.02 19.35
CA THR A 521 19.61 -11.60 20.39
C THR A 521 20.04 -11.96 21.82
N LYS A 522 21.08 -12.76 22.00
CA LYS A 522 21.61 -13.17 23.32
C LYS A 522 22.92 -12.51 23.69
N ALA A 523 23.63 -11.96 22.70
CA ALA A 523 24.92 -11.31 22.87
C ALA A 523 24.78 -9.89 23.44
#